data_0695a7271e41535a6f1b0f19f14e13df
#
_entry.id   0695a7271e41535a6f1b0f19f14e13df
#
_cell.length_a   1.000
_cell.length_b   1.000
_cell.length_c   1.000
_cell.angle_alpha   90.00
_cell.angle_beta   90.00
_cell.angle_gamma   90.00
#
_symmetry.space_group_name_H-M   'P 1'
#
loop_
_entity.id
_entity.type
_entity.pdbx_description
1 polymer ?
#
loop_
_entity_poly.entity_id
_entity_poly.type
_entity_poly.pdbx_seq_one_letter_code
_entity_poly.pdbx_strand_id
1 'polypeptide(L)'
;DSPVTLYIIKYDLLRFFTPQVLEETYLKAVPAAVRKHPMFRELTNLVRAASLEVGKPAPDIDGLTPDGKPLALSDLKGKYVLIDFWASWCAPCRREFPVIKQALQETQGKVPFMVLSYSIDSKKKEWTDCIEHNSLTHANWQHISALKGWGSPAAKLYNVEAVPRTVLISPEGNIVAFDLRGEQLIEAVRKM
;
A
#
# COMPACT_ATOMS: atom_id res chain seq x y z
N ASP A 1 25.80 -16.30 1.04
CA ASP A 1 24.41 -16.40 1.57
C ASP A 1 24.28 -15.81 2.99
N SER A 2 24.93 -14.67 3.24
CA SER A 2 24.94 -14.06 4.57
C SER A 2 24.12 -12.75 4.60
N PRO A 3 23.37 -12.47 5.71
CA PRO A 3 22.72 -11.18 5.93
C PRO A 3 23.69 -9.98 5.94
N VAL A 4 25.00 -10.20 6.03
CA VAL A 4 26.04 -9.16 5.99
C VAL A 4 25.86 -8.23 4.78
N THR A 5 25.48 -8.75 3.62
CA THR A 5 25.21 -7.95 2.42
C THR A 5 24.12 -6.90 2.69
N LEU A 6 23.06 -7.25 3.42
CA LEU A 6 21.98 -6.32 3.76
C LEU A 6 22.45 -5.21 4.71
N TYR A 7 23.35 -5.53 5.65
CA TYR A 7 23.98 -4.53 6.52
C TYR A 7 24.82 -3.54 5.74
N ILE A 8 25.64 -4.03 4.82
CA ILE A 8 26.47 -3.16 3.96
C ILE A 8 25.57 -2.22 3.15
N ILE A 9 24.51 -2.74 2.51
CA ILE A 9 23.59 -1.90 1.74
C ILE A 9 22.96 -0.84 2.66
N LYS A 10 22.48 -1.23 3.84
CA LYS A 10 21.77 -0.34 4.77
C LYS A 10 22.66 0.75 5.37
N TYR A 11 23.85 0.42 5.80
CA TYR A 11 24.68 1.34 6.60
C TYR A 11 25.76 2.05 5.78
N ASP A 12 26.21 1.43 4.69
CA ASP A 12 27.29 1.99 3.87
C ASP A 12 26.80 2.52 2.53
N LEU A 13 25.95 1.81 1.79
CA LEU A 13 25.60 2.15 0.42
C LEU A 13 24.41 3.11 0.30
N LEU A 14 23.43 3.08 1.21
CA LEU A 14 22.24 3.94 1.17
C LEU A 14 22.57 5.45 1.06
N ARG A 15 23.70 5.88 1.59
CA ARG A 15 24.13 7.30 1.58
C ARG A 15 24.88 7.71 0.31
N PHE A 16 25.34 6.76 -0.50
CA PHE A 16 26.20 7.05 -1.66
C PHE A 16 25.50 6.80 -3.00
N PHE A 17 24.42 6.02 -3.02
CA PHE A 17 23.74 5.63 -4.25
C PHE A 17 22.30 6.10 -4.28
N THR A 18 21.81 6.42 -5.49
CA THR A 18 20.39 6.74 -5.68
C THR A 18 19.51 5.52 -5.41
N PRO A 19 18.23 5.72 -5.02
CA PRO A 19 17.29 4.62 -4.83
C PRO A 19 17.22 3.68 -6.04
N GLN A 20 17.28 4.22 -7.25
CA GLN A 20 17.26 3.42 -8.47
C GLN A 20 18.47 2.48 -8.58
N VAL A 21 19.68 2.98 -8.34
CA VAL A 21 20.90 2.15 -8.36
C VAL A 21 20.85 1.08 -7.28
N LEU A 22 20.35 1.43 -6.09
CA LEU A 22 20.20 0.47 -5.00
C LEU A 22 19.21 -0.65 -5.34
N GLU A 23 18.05 -0.33 -5.92
CA GLU A 23 17.04 -1.31 -6.34
C GLU A 23 17.58 -2.21 -7.47
N GLU A 24 18.10 -1.61 -8.54
CA GLU A 24 18.45 -2.33 -9.75
C GLU A 24 19.74 -3.13 -9.64
N THR A 25 20.72 -2.61 -8.92
CA THR A 25 22.05 -3.24 -8.84
C THR A 25 22.20 -4.10 -7.60
N TYR A 26 21.84 -3.57 -6.43
CA TYR A 26 22.15 -4.24 -5.16
C TYR A 26 21.01 -5.11 -4.66
N LEU A 27 19.77 -4.63 -4.61
CA LEU A 27 18.65 -5.40 -4.09
C LEU A 27 18.28 -6.58 -5.00
N LYS A 28 18.34 -6.38 -6.32
CA LYS A 28 18.12 -7.47 -7.29
C LYS A 28 19.20 -8.56 -7.21
N ALA A 29 20.44 -8.23 -6.84
CA ALA A 29 21.53 -9.17 -6.69
C ALA A 29 21.47 -9.99 -5.38
N VAL A 30 20.64 -9.62 -4.41
CA VAL A 30 20.50 -10.35 -3.14
C VAL A 30 19.97 -11.76 -3.40
N PRO A 31 20.68 -12.82 -2.93
CA PRO A 31 20.26 -14.21 -3.10
C PRO A 31 18.86 -14.49 -2.51
N ALA A 32 18.08 -15.37 -3.13
CA ALA A 32 16.71 -15.69 -2.73
C ALA A 32 16.60 -16.14 -1.26
N ALA A 33 17.59 -16.88 -0.75
CA ALA A 33 17.63 -17.30 0.64
C ALA A 33 17.69 -16.11 1.62
N VAL A 34 18.43 -15.05 1.26
CA VAL A 34 18.61 -13.86 2.09
C VAL A 34 17.40 -12.90 2.00
N ARG A 35 16.65 -12.94 0.89
CA ARG A 35 15.43 -12.13 0.73
C ARG A 35 14.33 -12.44 1.75
N LYS A 36 14.38 -13.61 2.38
CA LYS A 36 13.47 -13.99 3.47
C LYS A 36 13.80 -13.30 4.80
N HIS A 37 14.97 -12.67 4.92
CA HIS A 37 15.38 -11.99 6.15
C HIS A 37 14.56 -10.68 6.33
N PRO A 38 14.05 -10.38 7.54
CA PRO A 38 13.22 -9.19 7.79
C PRO A 38 13.86 -7.88 7.33
N MET A 39 15.19 -7.76 7.47
CA MET A 39 15.95 -6.59 7.02
C MET A 39 15.87 -6.37 5.51
N PHE A 40 15.70 -7.41 4.68
CA PHE A 40 15.55 -7.25 3.24
C PHE A 40 14.29 -6.45 2.90
N ARG A 41 13.16 -6.79 3.53
CA ARG A 41 11.90 -6.05 3.38
C ARG A 41 12.04 -4.61 3.86
N GLU A 42 12.63 -4.41 5.05
CA GLU A 42 12.89 -3.07 5.60
C GLU A 42 13.71 -2.22 4.62
N LEU A 43 14.82 -2.76 4.14
CA LEU A 43 15.72 -2.08 3.22
C LEU A 43 15.05 -1.76 1.88
N THR A 44 14.33 -2.73 1.31
CA THR A 44 13.58 -2.55 0.06
C THR A 44 12.54 -1.43 0.22
N ASN A 45 11.83 -1.42 1.33
CA ASN A 45 10.83 -0.38 1.61
C ASN A 45 11.48 1.01 1.78
N LEU A 46 12.62 1.12 2.46
CA LEU A 46 13.35 2.38 2.58
C LEU A 46 13.78 2.93 1.21
N VAL A 47 14.33 2.06 0.35
CA VAL A 47 14.75 2.43 -1.00
C VAL A 47 13.55 2.90 -1.84
N ARG A 48 12.44 2.18 -1.80
CA ARG A 48 11.22 2.52 -2.56
C ARG A 48 10.50 3.75 -2.03
N ALA A 49 10.46 3.94 -0.72
CA ALA A 49 9.89 5.14 -0.10
C ALA A 49 10.64 6.41 -0.49
N ALA A 50 11.96 6.31 -0.70
CA ALA A 50 12.77 7.45 -1.16
C ALA A 50 12.52 7.83 -2.63
N SER A 51 11.78 7.01 -3.39
CA SER A 51 11.46 7.26 -4.81
C SER A 51 9.99 6.93 -5.11
N LEU A 52 9.06 7.51 -4.32
CA LEU A 52 7.63 7.39 -4.57
C LEU A 52 7.23 8.18 -5.82
N GLU A 53 7.30 7.52 -6.97
CA GLU A 53 6.98 8.11 -8.27
C GLU A 53 6.16 7.13 -9.10
N VAL A 54 5.37 7.67 -10.03
CA VAL A 54 4.66 6.86 -11.04
C VAL A 54 5.67 6.05 -11.86
N GLY A 55 5.36 4.78 -12.10
CA GLY A 55 6.22 3.82 -12.80
C GLY A 55 7.24 3.12 -11.89
N LYS A 56 7.44 3.55 -10.66
CA LYS A 56 8.38 2.91 -9.71
C LYS A 56 7.67 1.83 -8.86
N PRO A 57 8.43 0.83 -8.37
CA PRO A 57 7.88 -0.18 -7.47
C PRO A 57 7.31 0.42 -6.18
N ALA A 58 6.09 0.02 -5.84
CA ALA A 58 5.44 0.44 -4.60
C ALA A 58 6.13 -0.18 -3.37
N PRO A 59 6.34 0.58 -2.28
CA PRO A 59 6.73 0.01 -0.99
C PRO A 59 5.68 -0.99 -0.51
N ASP A 60 6.13 -2.12 0.04
CA ASP A 60 5.21 -3.10 0.61
C ASP A 60 4.72 -2.63 1.99
N ILE A 61 3.41 -2.70 2.19
CA ILE A 61 2.75 -2.38 3.46
C ILE A 61 1.99 -3.58 3.98
N ASP A 62 1.88 -3.67 5.29
CA ASP A 62 1.13 -4.72 5.98
C ASP A 62 0.35 -4.16 7.17
N GLY A 63 -0.59 -4.94 7.63
CA GLY A 63 -1.40 -4.64 8.80
C GLY A 63 -2.24 -5.85 9.19
N LEU A 64 -3.02 -5.67 10.25
CA LEU A 64 -4.01 -6.66 10.65
C LEU A 64 -5.38 -6.30 10.09
N THR A 65 -6.08 -7.29 9.59
CA THR A 65 -7.48 -7.17 9.19
C THR A 65 -8.40 -6.99 10.42
N PRO A 66 -9.67 -6.62 10.26
CA PRO A 66 -10.63 -6.51 11.37
C PRO A 66 -10.73 -7.78 12.21
N ASP A 67 -10.62 -8.96 11.61
CA ASP A 67 -10.61 -10.27 12.28
C ASP A 67 -9.21 -10.68 12.81
N GLY A 68 -8.21 -9.79 12.70
CA GLY A 68 -6.88 -9.97 13.29
C GLY A 68 -5.89 -10.79 12.47
N LYS A 69 -6.21 -11.10 11.21
CA LYS A 69 -5.28 -11.81 10.32
C LYS A 69 -4.28 -10.85 9.69
N PRO A 70 -3.02 -11.25 9.51
CA PRO A 70 -2.06 -10.44 8.76
C PRO A 70 -2.41 -10.42 7.27
N LEU A 71 -2.24 -9.26 6.65
CA LEU A 71 -2.37 -9.08 5.21
C LEU A 71 -1.36 -8.01 4.75
N ALA A 72 -0.67 -8.27 3.65
CA ALA A 72 0.27 -7.35 3.03
C ALA A 72 -0.16 -7.00 1.60
N LEU A 73 0.31 -5.86 1.09
CA LEU A 73 0.14 -5.47 -0.31
C LEU A 73 0.71 -6.54 -1.25
N SER A 74 1.85 -7.12 -0.88
CA SER A 74 2.50 -8.19 -1.66
C SER A 74 1.66 -9.46 -1.83
N ASP A 75 0.67 -9.71 -0.96
CA ASP A 75 -0.27 -10.83 -1.09
C ASP A 75 -1.30 -10.62 -2.22
N LEU A 76 -1.41 -9.38 -2.71
CA LEU A 76 -2.37 -8.97 -3.74
C LEU A 76 -1.74 -8.86 -5.14
N LYS A 77 -0.52 -9.33 -5.34
CA LYS A 77 0.16 -9.31 -6.64
C LYS A 77 -0.67 -9.93 -7.76
N GLY A 78 -0.46 -9.45 -8.98
CA GLY A 78 -1.21 -9.88 -10.16
C GLY A 78 -2.57 -9.18 -10.32
N LYS A 79 -2.88 -8.22 -9.45
CA LYS A 79 -4.10 -7.41 -9.50
C LYS A 79 -3.75 -5.93 -9.50
N TYR A 80 -4.61 -5.12 -10.09
CA TYR A 80 -4.61 -3.69 -9.76
C TYR A 80 -5.05 -3.51 -8.31
N VAL A 81 -4.31 -2.72 -7.53
CA VAL A 81 -4.65 -2.45 -6.13
C VAL A 81 -4.76 -0.95 -5.91
N LEU A 82 -5.93 -0.50 -5.51
CA LEU A 82 -6.10 0.85 -4.97
C LEU A 82 -5.79 0.81 -3.47
N ILE A 83 -4.66 1.36 -3.07
CA ILE A 83 -4.41 1.65 -1.66
C ILE A 83 -5.18 2.93 -1.31
N ASP A 84 -6.02 2.85 -0.28
CA ASP A 84 -6.81 3.97 0.24
C ASP A 84 -6.42 4.19 1.71
N PHE A 85 -5.65 5.25 1.96
CA PHE A 85 -5.36 5.68 3.34
C PHE A 85 -6.49 6.54 3.87
N TRP A 86 -7.11 6.10 4.96
CA TRP A 86 -8.30 6.71 5.53
C TRP A 86 -8.36 6.60 7.05
N ALA A 87 -9.40 7.15 7.66
CA ALA A 87 -9.75 6.93 9.05
C ALA A 87 -11.25 7.05 9.29
N SER A 88 -11.75 6.43 10.35
CA SER A 88 -13.17 6.48 10.71
C SER A 88 -13.67 7.90 11.01
N TRP A 89 -12.84 8.73 11.59
CA TRP A 89 -13.11 10.13 11.90
C TRP A 89 -12.99 11.08 10.70
N CYS A 90 -12.46 10.60 9.57
CA CYS A 90 -12.25 11.41 8.37
C CYS A 90 -13.53 11.55 7.53
N ALA A 91 -14.22 12.67 7.67
CA ALA A 91 -15.45 12.92 6.92
C ALA A 91 -15.23 12.99 5.39
N PRO A 92 -14.16 13.61 4.85
CA PRO A 92 -13.85 13.52 3.42
C PRO A 92 -13.65 12.08 2.94
N CYS A 93 -12.98 11.21 3.72
CA CYS A 93 -12.79 9.81 3.36
C CYS A 93 -14.13 9.07 3.21
N ARG A 94 -15.07 9.30 4.13
CA ARG A 94 -16.38 8.68 4.07
C ARG A 94 -17.18 9.08 2.82
N ARG A 95 -16.93 10.26 2.26
CA ARG A 95 -17.56 10.69 0.99
C ARG A 95 -17.04 9.94 -0.22
N GLU A 96 -15.84 9.36 -0.14
CA GLU A 96 -15.27 8.53 -1.22
C GLU A 96 -15.77 7.07 -1.20
N PHE A 97 -16.39 6.57 -0.12
CA PHE A 97 -16.88 5.18 -0.07
C PHE A 97 -17.85 4.82 -1.20
N PRO A 98 -18.83 5.66 -1.57
CA PRO A 98 -19.69 5.38 -2.74
C PRO A 98 -18.89 5.28 -4.04
N VAL A 99 -17.88 6.13 -4.22
CA VAL A 99 -16.99 6.11 -5.41
C VAL A 99 -16.18 4.83 -5.47
N ILE A 100 -15.61 4.39 -4.34
CA ILE A 100 -14.88 3.12 -4.25
C ILE A 100 -15.82 1.94 -4.58
N LYS A 101 -17.06 1.94 -4.07
CA LYS A 101 -18.06 0.92 -4.41
C LYS A 101 -18.36 0.90 -5.90
N GLN A 102 -18.50 2.05 -6.53
CA GLN A 102 -18.70 2.17 -7.97
C GLN A 102 -17.48 1.64 -8.73
N ALA A 103 -16.25 1.98 -8.33
CA ALA A 103 -15.03 1.47 -8.96
C ALA A 103 -14.95 -0.06 -8.92
N LEU A 104 -15.32 -0.68 -7.79
CA LEU A 104 -15.42 -2.14 -7.67
C LEU A 104 -16.47 -2.73 -8.62
N GLN A 105 -17.63 -2.08 -8.81
CA GLN A 105 -18.66 -2.52 -9.74
C GLN A 105 -18.20 -2.39 -11.20
N GLU A 106 -17.58 -1.28 -11.58
CA GLU A 106 -17.08 -1.02 -12.95
C GLU A 106 -16.01 -2.04 -13.39
N THR A 107 -15.22 -2.54 -12.45
CA THR A 107 -14.12 -3.50 -12.72
C THR A 107 -14.54 -4.96 -12.59
N GLN A 108 -15.71 -5.24 -12.02
CA GLN A 108 -16.17 -6.60 -11.76
C GLN A 108 -16.26 -7.43 -13.06
N GLY A 109 -15.57 -8.57 -13.10
CA GLY A 109 -15.55 -9.48 -14.25
C GLY A 109 -14.77 -8.98 -15.47
N LYS A 110 -14.16 -7.80 -15.40
CA LYS A 110 -13.38 -7.19 -16.50
C LYS A 110 -11.88 -7.23 -16.23
N VAL A 111 -11.47 -6.72 -15.05
CA VAL A 111 -10.07 -6.68 -14.64
C VAL A 111 -9.91 -7.14 -13.19
N PRO A 112 -8.80 -7.78 -12.83
CA PRO A 112 -8.51 -8.15 -11.46
C PRO A 112 -8.17 -6.89 -10.65
N PHE A 113 -9.17 -6.26 -10.05
CA PHE A 113 -9.05 -5.04 -9.25
C PHE A 113 -9.41 -5.30 -7.79
N MET A 114 -8.61 -4.76 -6.88
CA MET A 114 -8.79 -4.82 -5.42
C MET A 114 -8.66 -3.45 -4.81
N VAL A 115 -9.34 -3.23 -3.71
CA VAL A 115 -9.10 -2.08 -2.81
C VAL A 115 -8.47 -2.58 -1.52
N LEU A 116 -7.38 -1.95 -1.11
CA LEU A 116 -6.71 -2.16 0.16
C LEU A 116 -6.82 -0.87 0.98
N SER A 117 -7.88 -0.75 1.77
CA SER A 117 -8.06 0.40 2.65
C SER A 117 -7.18 0.25 3.90
N TYR A 118 -6.19 1.13 4.03
CA TYR A 118 -5.31 1.20 5.18
C TYR A 118 -5.80 2.27 6.15
N SER A 119 -6.31 1.85 7.31
CA SER A 119 -6.77 2.77 8.33
C SER A 119 -5.63 3.31 9.18
N ILE A 120 -5.64 4.64 9.40
CA ILE A 120 -4.79 5.31 10.39
C ILE A 120 -5.55 5.56 11.71
N ASP A 121 -6.57 4.79 12.01
CA ASP A 121 -7.20 4.83 13.34
C ASP A 121 -6.25 4.32 14.41
N SER A 122 -6.42 4.78 15.64
CA SER A 122 -5.70 4.30 16.82
C SER A 122 -6.54 3.34 17.67
N LYS A 123 -7.87 3.29 17.42
CA LYS A 123 -8.81 2.45 18.17
C LYS A 123 -9.52 1.49 17.22
N LYS A 124 -9.38 0.20 17.52
CA LYS A 124 -9.98 -0.86 16.71
C LYS A 124 -11.50 -0.71 16.59
N LYS A 125 -12.17 -0.43 17.71
CA LYS A 125 -13.63 -0.35 17.73
C LYS A 125 -14.17 0.74 16.78
N GLU A 126 -13.60 1.94 16.81
CA GLU A 126 -14.01 3.06 15.94
C GLU A 126 -13.84 2.70 14.45
N TRP A 127 -12.73 2.05 14.12
CA TRP A 127 -12.44 1.57 12.77
C TRP A 127 -13.43 0.51 12.30
N THR A 128 -13.64 -0.54 13.11
CA THR A 128 -14.54 -1.67 12.73
C THR A 128 -15.99 -1.22 12.68
N ASP A 129 -16.46 -0.41 13.64
CA ASP A 129 -17.80 0.15 13.63
C ASP A 129 -18.05 0.97 12.34
N CYS A 130 -17.05 1.75 11.91
CA CYS A 130 -17.18 2.54 10.67
C CYS A 130 -17.29 1.65 9.42
N ILE A 131 -16.53 0.55 9.35
CA ILE A 131 -16.62 -0.44 8.26
C ILE A 131 -18.04 -1.02 8.21
N GLU A 132 -18.58 -1.47 9.34
CA GLU A 132 -19.92 -2.08 9.45
C GLU A 132 -21.01 -1.09 9.09
N HIS A 133 -21.04 0.08 9.72
CA HIS A 133 -22.09 1.10 9.51
C HIS A 133 -22.15 1.61 8.07
N ASN A 134 -21.03 1.61 7.35
CA ASN A 134 -21.00 2.05 5.96
C ASN A 134 -21.04 0.88 4.96
N SER A 135 -21.23 -0.36 5.43
CA SER A 135 -21.27 -1.57 4.58
C SER A 135 -20.10 -1.64 3.62
N LEU A 136 -18.86 -1.57 4.17
CA LEU A 136 -17.62 -1.59 3.38
C LEU A 136 -17.08 -3.02 3.19
N THR A 137 -17.93 -4.03 3.31
CA THR A 137 -17.59 -5.43 3.11
C THR A 137 -17.81 -5.84 1.66
N HIS A 138 -16.76 -6.25 0.99
CA HIS A 138 -16.80 -6.77 -0.38
C HIS A 138 -15.62 -7.73 -0.60
N ALA A 139 -15.77 -8.76 -1.43
CA ALA A 139 -14.71 -9.75 -1.68
C ALA A 139 -13.39 -9.13 -2.18
N ASN A 140 -13.50 -8.06 -2.96
CA ASN A 140 -12.36 -7.32 -3.51
C ASN A 140 -12.05 -6.03 -2.72
N TRP A 141 -12.52 -5.88 -1.50
CA TRP A 141 -12.22 -4.74 -0.64
C TRP A 141 -11.68 -5.24 0.70
N GLN A 142 -10.39 -5.11 0.88
CA GLN A 142 -9.72 -5.52 2.11
C GLN A 142 -9.41 -4.31 2.98
N HIS A 143 -9.48 -4.50 4.28
CA HIS A 143 -9.19 -3.47 5.28
C HIS A 143 -8.08 -3.94 6.18
N ILE A 144 -7.06 -3.10 6.38
CA ILE A 144 -5.95 -3.35 7.30
C ILE A 144 -5.64 -2.10 8.13
N SER A 145 -5.06 -2.32 9.30
CA SER A 145 -4.55 -1.25 10.16
C SER A 145 -3.42 -1.75 11.05
N ALA A 146 -2.51 -0.86 11.42
CA ALA A 146 -1.56 -1.06 12.52
C ALA A 146 -2.08 -0.47 13.85
N LEU A 147 -3.20 0.24 13.84
CA LEU A 147 -3.80 0.94 14.98
C LEU A 147 -2.83 1.92 15.68
N LYS A 148 -1.97 2.59 14.90
CA LYS A 148 -0.93 3.51 15.40
C LYS A 148 -1.19 4.98 15.02
N GLY A 149 -2.38 5.30 14.55
CA GLY A 149 -2.69 6.65 14.08
C GLY A 149 -1.71 7.13 13.02
N TRP A 150 -1.31 8.39 13.08
CA TRP A 150 -0.27 8.98 12.23
C TRP A 150 1.12 8.37 12.42
N GLY A 151 1.34 7.62 13.50
CA GLY A 151 2.56 6.83 13.72
C GLY A 151 2.65 5.55 12.90
N SER A 152 1.65 5.27 12.06
CA SER A 152 1.60 4.09 11.21
C SER A 152 2.83 3.99 10.29
N PRO A 153 3.50 2.82 10.25
CA PRO A 153 4.61 2.59 9.35
C PRO A 153 4.25 2.78 7.87
N ALA A 154 3.06 2.33 7.45
CA ALA A 154 2.59 2.47 6.08
C ALA A 154 2.37 3.94 5.70
N ALA A 155 1.78 4.74 6.59
CA ALA A 155 1.58 6.17 6.36
C ALA A 155 2.93 6.89 6.16
N LYS A 156 3.95 6.53 6.94
CA LYS A 156 5.30 7.08 6.80
C LYS A 156 5.96 6.66 5.48
N LEU A 157 5.85 5.38 5.09
CA LEU A 157 6.42 4.86 3.84
C LEU A 157 5.83 5.55 2.60
N TYR A 158 4.56 5.94 2.65
CA TYR A 158 3.87 6.60 1.54
C TYR A 158 3.75 8.12 1.70
N ASN A 159 4.49 8.72 2.64
CA ASN A 159 4.47 10.16 2.93
C ASN A 159 3.04 10.70 3.08
N VAL A 160 2.19 9.99 3.84
CA VAL A 160 0.80 10.37 4.06
C VAL A 160 0.73 11.42 5.16
N GLU A 161 0.55 12.66 4.75
CA GLU A 161 0.43 13.81 5.67
C GLU A 161 -1.03 14.21 5.91
N ALA A 162 -1.95 13.77 5.04
CA ALA A 162 -3.38 14.00 5.13
C ALA A 162 -4.16 12.81 4.56
N VAL A 163 -5.39 12.61 5.03
CA VAL A 163 -6.33 11.62 4.49
C VAL A 163 -7.60 12.31 3.99
N PRO A 164 -8.24 11.81 2.91
CA PRO A 164 -7.91 10.62 2.15
C PRO A 164 -6.65 10.79 1.30
N ARG A 165 -5.88 9.73 1.14
CA ARG A 165 -4.75 9.61 0.23
C ARG A 165 -4.89 8.30 -0.53
N THR A 166 -4.85 8.31 -1.86
CA THR A 166 -4.93 7.07 -2.63
C THR A 166 -3.70 6.85 -3.48
N VAL A 167 -3.35 5.58 -3.71
CA VAL A 167 -2.26 5.16 -4.59
C VAL A 167 -2.73 3.95 -5.40
N LEU A 168 -2.73 4.07 -6.71
CA LEU A 168 -3.07 2.97 -7.60
C LEU A 168 -1.81 2.21 -7.99
N ILE A 169 -1.85 0.89 -7.83
CA ILE A 169 -0.73 -0.03 -8.08
C ILE A 169 -1.13 -0.97 -9.22
N SER A 170 -0.19 -1.22 -10.16
CA SER A 170 -0.38 -2.18 -11.25
C SER A 170 -0.22 -3.64 -10.78
N PRO A 171 -0.62 -4.64 -11.60
CA PRO A 171 -0.40 -6.06 -11.30
C PRO A 171 1.07 -6.43 -11.07
N GLU A 172 2.01 -5.70 -11.67
CA GLU A 172 3.46 -5.88 -11.52
C GLU A 172 3.97 -5.29 -10.20
N GLY A 173 3.15 -4.48 -9.50
CA GLY A 173 3.49 -3.84 -8.24
C GLY A 173 4.10 -2.45 -8.39
N ASN A 174 3.93 -1.80 -9.54
CA ASN A 174 4.40 -0.44 -9.78
C ASN A 174 3.29 0.58 -9.51
N ILE A 175 3.67 1.77 -9.07
CA ILE A 175 2.75 2.90 -8.86
C ILE A 175 2.25 3.39 -10.21
N VAL A 176 0.94 3.45 -10.39
CA VAL A 176 0.27 3.94 -11.61
C VAL A 176 -0.16 5.39 -11.45
N ALA A 177 -0.73 5.72 -10.29
CA ALA A 177 -1.22 7.06 -10.03
C ALA A 177 -1.34 7.32 -8.52
N PHE A 178 -1.37 8.60 -8.17
CA PHE A 178 -1.67 9.09 -6.83
C PHE A 178 -2.96 9.91 -6.83
N ASP A 179 -3.61 9.97 -5.68
CA ASP A 179 -4.70 10.89 -5.35
C ASP A 179 -5.92 10.83 -6.29
N LEU A 180 -6.17 9.65 -6.86
CA LEU A 180 -7.39 9.43 -7.64
C LEU A 180 -8.62 9.46 -6.70
N ARG A 181 -9.57 10.35 -6.99
CA ARG A 181 -10.81 10.54 -6.21
C ARG A 181 -11.98 10.88 -7.12
N GLY A 182 -13.21 10.61 -6.64
CA GLY A 182 -14.41 10.94 -7.39
C GLY A 182 -14.35 10.40 -8.82
N GLU A 183 -14.73 11.23 -9.78
CA GLU A 183 -14.78 10.86 -11.20
C GLU A 183 -13.40 10.45 -11.74
N GLN A 184 -12.30 11.03 -11.26
CA GLN A 184 -10.95 10.65 -11.68
C GLN A 184 -10.64 9.17 -11.40
N LEU A 185 -11.10 8.63 -10.25
CA LEU A 185 -10.95 7.21 -9.94
C LEU A 185 -11.78 6.36 -10.90
N ILE A 186 -13.03 6.76 -11.17
CA ILE A 186 -13.94 6.05 -12.08
C ILE A 186 -13.37 6.02 -13.51
N GLU A 187 -12.87 7.17 -14.00
CA GLU A 187 -12.22 7.22 -15.31
C GLU A 187 -10.97 6.35 -15.38
N ALA A 188 -10.17 6.32 -14.31
CA ALA A 188 -8.96 5.50 -14.27
C ALA A 188 -9.29 4.00 -14.36
N VAL A 189 -10.27 3.52 -13.57
CA VAL A 189 -10.64 2.09 -13.60
C VAL A 189 -11.33 1.67 -14.89
N ARG A 190 -12.00 2.58 -15.60
CA ARG A 190 -12.58 2.31 -16.92
C ARG A 190 -11.55 2.14 -18.02
N LYS A 191 -10.35 2.67 -17.84
CA LYS A 191 -9.24 2.60 -18.81
C LYS A 191 -8.30 1.40 -18.56
N MET A 192 -8.52 0.61 -17.51
CA MET A 192 -7.81 -0.64 -17.23
C MET A 192 -8.34 -1.78 -18.12
#